data_ca5ad44b38811d605c6bf97f6cdcd5b7
#
_entry.id   ca5ad44b38811d605c6bf97f6cdcd5b7
#
_cell.length_a   1.000
_cell.length_b   1.000
_cell.length_c   1.000
_cell.angle_alpha   90.00
_cell.angle_beta   90.00
_cell.angle_gamma   90.00
#
_symmetry.space_group_name_H-M   'P 1'
#
loop_
_entity.id
_entity.type
_entity.pdbx_description
1 polymer ?
#
loop_
_entity_poly.entity_id
_entity_poly.type
_entity_poly.pdbx_seq_one_letter_code
_entity_poly.pdbx_strand_id
1 'polypeptide(L)'
;MKLVKKETTATNTVKLTISIDNATFNEGINKAYKKLVKNINIPGFRKGKAPKAIIEKYYGEAVFYEEAVNEVCPDAYEAAVKEAGIEPVDRPEIDIESIGKGEDLVITAVVTVKPEVKLGEYKGVSVEKTVYETTDADVDRELEAIREKNSRIITVEDRPVKEGDLTTIDFEGFVDGVAFEGGKGTDYPLEIGGGQFIPGFEEALVGAELGKETDVNVTFPEEYHAEELKGKPAVFKVTVKEIKVKELPALDDDFAKDVSEFDTLEEYRASVKEKLSKVNEDRTNAEFQNAVIEAVAEKCEVEIPECMVDQQIENIARDFDYRLSAQGLNLEKYMQLTGMTPDAFKEQFRAQAYSQVKCNLVLEAIAVAEKIEATDADVDSEIEKMATMYNMEADKIKSLLGEGETESMKKDICSRKAVELIADAAKAKKPAAKKTTTKKTADKEEAEKAPAKKTTAKKTTATKETAAKKTTAKKTTAKKETEEKAPAKKPATKKTTTKKATDGKEE
;
A
#
# COMPACT_ATOMS: atom_id res chain seq x y z
N MET A 1 -2.84 40.19 -19.08
CA MET A 1 -3.67 39.08 -18.55
C MET A 1 -4.45 39.60 -17.37
N LYS A 2 -5.76 39.31 -17.26
CA LYS A 2 -6.63 39.91 -16.23
C LYS A 2 -7.80 38.93 -15.88
N LEU A 3 -8.06 38.74 -14.61
CA LEU A 3 -9.26 38.07 -14.16
C LEU A 3 -10.46 38.98 -14.40
N VAL A 4 -11.42 38.52 -15.21
CA VAL A 4 -12.63 39.28 -15.53
C VAL A 4 -13.74 38.97 -14.55
N LYS A 5 -13.92 37.67 -14.22
CA LYS A 5 -15.02 37.20 -13.38
C LYS A 5 -14.65 35.96 -12.60
N LYS A 6 -15.11 35.89 -11.34
CA LYS A 6 -15.06 34.68 -10.50
C LYS A 6 -16.48 34.31 -10.10
N GLU A 7 -16.93 33.11 -10.41
CA GLU A 7 -18.26 32.58 -10.08
C GLU A 7 -18.14 31.24 -9.41
N THR A 8 -18.82 31.03 -8.32
CA THR A 8 -18.99 29.72 -7.70
C THR A 8 -20.17 29.02 -8.37
N THR A 9 -19.91 27.94 -9.10
CA THR A 9 -20.92 27.19 -9.87
C THR A 9 -21.53 26.04 -9.10
N ALA A 10 -20.76 25.40 -8.25
CA ALA A 10 -21.20 24.30 -7.38
C ALA A 10 -20.36 24.32 -6.10
N THR A 11 -20.67 23.43 -5.16
CA THR A 11 -19.85 23.23 -3.96
C THR A 11 -18.42 22.87 -4.42
N ASN A 12 -17.42 23.64 -3.93
CA ASN A 12 -16.02 23.48 -4.25
C ASN A 12 -15.66 23.61 -5.73
N THR A 13 -16.52 24.23 -6.56
CA THR A 13 -16.23 24.46 -7.98
C THR A 13 -16.36 25.93 -8.32
N VAL A 14 -15.28 26.50 -8.88
CA VAL A 14 -15.20 27.90 -9.25
C VAL A 14 -14.94 28.03 -10.74
N LYS A 15 -15.71 28.87 -11.40
CA LYS A 15 -15.52 29.25 -12.79
C LYS A 15 -14.80 30.60 -12.83
N LEU A 16 -13.64 30.62 -13.46
CA LEU A 16 -12.84 31.82 -13.71
C LEU A 16 -12.99 32.23 -15.18
N THR A 17 -13.33 33.48 -15.45
CA THR A 17 -13.24 34.04 -16.79
C THR A 17 -12.01 34.93 -16.87
N ILE A 18 -11.10 34.58 -17.76
CA ILE A 18 -9.77 35.19 -17.88
C ILE A 18 -9.66 35.87 -19.25
N SER A 19 -9.29 37.13 -19.30
CA SER A 19 -8.98 37.84 -20.54
C SER A 19 -7.48 37.99 -20.70
N ILE A 20 -7.00 37.56 -21.84
CA ILE A 20 -5.61 37.63 -22.27
C ILE A 20 -5.54 38.69 -23.39
N ASP A 21 -4.78 39.73 -23.17
CA ASP A 21 -4.63 40.82 -24.12
C ASP A 21 -4.07 40.33 -25.46
N ASN A 22 -4.51 40.97 -26.52
CA ASN A 22 -4.12 40.66 -27.89
C ASN A 22 -2.59 40.67 -28.11
N ALA A 23 -1.86 41.52 -27.40
CA ALA A 23 -0.39 41.59 -27.52
C ALA A 23 0.25 40.27 -27.05
N THR A 24 -0.14 39.79 -25.85
CA THR A 24 0.33 38.52 -25.26
C THR A 24 -0.10 37.33 -26.12
N PHE A 25 -1.35 37.34 -26.63
CA PHE A 25 -1.82 36.27 -27.52
C PHE A 25 -1.04 36.20 -28.83
N ASN A 26 -0.70 37.35 -29.42
CA ASN A 26 0.15 37.43 -30.62
C ASN A 26 1.59 36.91 -30.36
N GLU A 27 2.13 37.13 -29.17
CA GLU A 27 3.40 36.50 -28.76
C GLU A 27 3.29 34.97 -28.73
N GLY A 28 2.20 34.46 -28.16
CA GLY A 28 1.85 33.05 -28.18
C GLY A 28 1.77 32.48 -29.60
N ILE A 29 1.06 33.16 -30.51
CA ILE A 29 0.99 32.79 -31.93
C ILE A 29 2.38 32.78 -32.58
N ASN A 30 3.29 33.69 -32.22
CA ASN A 30 4.64 33.68 -32.75
C ASN A 30 5.50 32.54 -32.19
N LYS A 31 5.28 32.15 -30.94
CA LYS A 31 5.90 30.95 -30.36
C LYS A 31 5.35 29.68 -31.06
N ALA A 32 4.03 29.59 -31.21
CA ALA A 32 3.35 28.48 -31.90
C ALA A 32 3.83 28.33 -33.35
N TYR A 33 3.95 29.44 -34.09
CA TYR A 33 4.54 29.40 -35.43
C TYR A 33 5.94 28.79 -35.43
N LYS A 34 6.84 29.18 -34.52
CA LYS A 34 8.22 28.66 -34.44
C LYS A 34 8.26 27.16 -34.17
N LYS A 35 7.28 26.63 -33.43
CA LYS A 35 7.14 25.20 -33.16
C LYS A 35 6.56 24.46 -34.37
N LEU A 36 5.41 24.92 -34.88
CA LEU A 36 4.63 24.23 -35.89
C LEU A 36 5.23 24.33 -37.30
N VAL A 37 5.92 25.41 -37.65
CA VAL A 37 6.54 25.59 -38.98
C VAL A 37 7.48 24.45 -39.36
N LYS A 38 8.12 23.79 -38.36
CA LYS A 38 9.03 22.67 -38.56
C LYS A 38 8.31 21.43 -39.13
N ASN A 39 7.01 21.31 -38.87
CA ASN A 39 6.20 20.15 -39.25
C ASN A 39 5.29 20.44 -40.44
N ILE A 40 5.02 21.71 -40.77
CA ILE A 40 4.15 22.14 -41.86
C ILE A 40 4.89 22.05 -43.16
N ASN A 41 4.24 21.43 -44.17
CA ASN A 41 4.74 21.36 -45.55
C ASN A 41 3.85 22.20 -46.49
N ILE A 42 4.44 23.19 -47.13
CA ILE A 42 3.72 24.06 -48.08
C ILE A 42 4.38 23.94 -49.45
N PRO A 43 3.61 23.72 -50.53
CA PRO A 43 4.12 23.69 -51.86
C PRO A 43 4.89 24.98 -52.20
N GLY A 44 6.10 24.87 -52.74
CA GLY A 44 6.98 25.98 -53.08
C GLY A 44 7.91 26.44 -51.97
N PHE A 45 7.81 25.92 -50.76
CA PHE A 45 8.71 26.23 -49.64
C PHE A 45 9.40 24.99 -49.08
N ARG A 46 10.66 25.14 -48.70
CA ARG A 46 11.37 24.10 -47.97
C ARG A 46 10.71 23.92 -46.59
N LYS A 47 10.50 22.66 -46.15
CA LYS A 47 9.96 22.30 -44.83
C LYS A 47 10.63 23.14 -43.70
N GLY A 48 9.85 23.80 -42.88
CA GLY A 48 10.33 24.66 -41.78
C GLY A 48 10.76 26.06 -42.17
N LYS A 49 10.55 26.52 -43.43
CA LYS A 49 10.95 27.82 -43.93
C LYS A 49 9.81 28.65 -44.51
N ALA A 50 8.59 28.17 -44.47
CA ALA A 50 7.43 28.92 -44.93
C ALA A 50 7.14 30.13 -43.99
N PRO A 51 6.98 31.36 -44.50
CA PRO A 51 6.61 32.52 -43.69
C PRO A 51 5.21 32.36 -43.08
N LYS A 52 5.01 32.90 -41.83
CA LYS A 52 3.74 32.84 -41.09
C LYS A 52 2.54 33.25 -41.97
N ALA A 53 2.61 34.37 -42.65
CA ALA A 53 1.54 34.90 -43.53
C ALA A 53 1.16 33.96 -44.67
N ILE A 54 2.09 33.14 -45.18
CA ILE A 54 1.81 32.13 -46.23
C ILE A 54 1.10 30.92 -45.64
N ILE A 55 1.48 30.51 -44.44
CA ILE A 55 0.82 29.39 -43.72
C ILE A 55 -0.60 29.80 -43.37
N GLU A 56 -0.82 30.99 -42.82
CA GLU A 56 -2.14 31.52 -42.49
C GLU A 56 -3.03 31.65 -43.74
N LYS A 57 -2.46 32.04 -44.87
CA LYS A 57 -3.21 32.13 -46.14
C LYS A 57 -3.61 30.74 -46.68
N TYR A 58 -2.81 29.70 -46.41
CA TYR A 58 -3.00 28.35 -46.97
C TYR A 58 -3.90 27.49 -46.08
N TYR A 59 -3.73 27.56 -44.75
CA TYR A 59 -4.44 26.73 -43.78
C TYR A 59 -5.48 27.53 -42.98
N GLY A 60 -5.56 28.84 -43.14
CA GLY A 60 -6.38 29.71 -42.30
C GLY A 60 -5.63 30.27 -41.11
N GLU A 61 -6.13 31.41 -40.59
CA GLU A 61 -5.52 32.13 -39.45
C GLU A 61 -5.52 31.29 -38.16
N ALA A 62 -6.54 30.42 -38.00
CA ALA A 62 -6.73 29.57 -36.82
C ALA A 62 -5.68 28.44 -36.67
N VAL A 63 -4.84 28.21 -37.69
CA VAL A 63 -3.86 27.09 -37.67
C VAL A 63 -2.88 27.14 -36.49
N PHE A 64 -2.65 28.33 -35.93
CA PHE A 64 -1.75 28.51 -34.79
C PHE A 64 -2.46 28.73 -33.47
N TYR A 65 -3.80 28.81 -33.47
CA TYR A 65 -4.55 29.23 -32.28
C TYR A 65 -4.47 28.20 -31.17
N GLU A 66 -4.65 26.93 -31.50
CA GLU A 66 -4.60 25.80 -30.53
C GLU A 66 -3.25 25.80 -29.80
N GLU A 67 -2.14 25.81 -30.55
CA GLU A 67 -0.81 25.80 -29.94
C GLU A 67 -0.50 27.13 -29.20
N ALA A 68 -1.03 28.26 -29.70
CA ALA A 68 -0.86 29.55 -29.04
C ALA A 68 -1.62 29.61 -27.70
N VAL A 69 -2.82 29.07 -27.65
CA VAL A 69 -3.60 28.92 -26.43
C VAL A 69 -2.83 28.05 -25.44
N ASN A 70 -2.33 26.87 -25.86
CA ASN A 70 -1.53 25.98 -25.02
C ASN A 70 -0.26 26.65 -24.44
N GLU A 71 0.33 27.62 -25.18
CA GLU A 71 1.50 28.35 -24.70
C GLU A 71 1.18 29.47 -23.69
N VAL A 72 0.00 30.07 -23.77
CA VAL A 72 -0.35 31.27 -22.98
C VAL A 72 -1.28 30.97 -21.82
N CYS A 73 -2.12 29.90 -21.94
CA CYS A 73 -3.08 29.54 -20.91
C CYS A 73 -2.45 29.20 -19.56
N PRO A 74 -1.33 28.46 -19.45
CA PRO A 74 -0.76 28.12 -18.15
C PRO A 74 -0.41 29.38 -17.33
N ASP A 75 0.30 30.33 -17.96
CA ASP A 75 0.72 31.55 -17.29
C ASP A 75 -0.48 32.45 -16.90
N ALA A 76 -1.50 32.50 -17.78
CA ALA A 76 -2.73 33.23 -17.54
C ALA A 76 -3.58 32.65 -16.42
N TYR A 77 -3.66 31.31 -16.37
CA TYR A 77 -4.35 30.59 -15.32
C TYR A 77 -3.68 30.76 -13.96
N GLU A 78 -2.36 30.63 -13.90
CA GLU A 78 -1.60 30.80 -12.66
C GLU A 78 -1.76 32.25 -12.09
N ALA A 79 -1.69 33.24 -12.96
CA ALA A 79 -1.93 34.62 -12.56
C ALA A 79 -3.36 34.84 -12.04
N ALA A 80 -4.37 34.26 -12.71
CA ALA A 80 -5.76 34.38 -12.31
C ALA A 80 -6.07 33.62 -11.00
N VAL A 81 -5.46 32.47 -10.75
CA VAL A 81 -5.57 31.71 -9.48
C VAL A 81 -5.01 32.54 -8.33
N LYS A 82 -3.85 33.15 -8.52
CA LYS A 82 -3.23 34.06 -7.51
C LYS A 82 -4.09 35.30 -7.24
N GLU A 83 -4.63 35.92 -8.29
CA GLU A 83 -5.51 37.09 -8.18
C GLU A 83 -6.85 36.74 -7.51
N ALA A 84 -7.40 35.55 -7.82
CA ALA A 84 -8.64 35.03 -7.23
C ALA A 84 -8.49 34.56 -5.78
N GLY A 85 -7.26 34.32 -5.31
CA GLY A 85 -6.97 33.76 -3.98
C GLY A 85 -7.61 32.43 -3.74
N ILE A 86 -7.53 31.51 -4.71
CA ILE A 86 -8.07 30.15 -4.61
C ILE A 86 -6.94 29.11 -4.62
N GLU A 87 -7.16 27.98 -3.97
CA GLU A 87 -6.26 26.83 -4.00
C GLU A 87 -6.89 25.72 -4.87
N PRO A 88 -6.46 25.58 -6.14
CA PRO A 88 -6.95 24.52 -7.01
C PRO A 88 -6.42 23.17 -6.53
N VAL A 89 -7.29 22.15 -6.55
CA VAL A 89 -6.95 20.77 -6.17
C VAL A 89 -7.00 19.80 -7.34
N ASP A 90 -7.47 20.29 -8.51
CA ASP A 90 -7.54 19.48 -9.73
C ASP A 90 -7.14 20.33 -10.94
N ARG A 91 -6.96 19.66 -12.07
CA ARG A 91 -6.69 20.33 -13.35
C ARG A 91 -7.92 21.10 -13.79
N PRO A 92 -7.75 22.37 -14.26
CA PRO A 92 -8.87 23.13 -14.75
C PRO A 92 -9.41 22.57 -16.07
N GLU A 93 -10.74 22.55 -16.20
CA GLU A 93 -11.39 22.41 -17.50
C GLU A 93 -11.43 23.78 -18.18
N ILE A 94 -10.73 23.90 -19.31
CA ILE A 94 -10.57 25.19 -20.01
C ILE A 94 -11.39 25.18 -21.27
N ASP A 95 -12.32 26.14 -21.37
CA ASP A 95 -13.09 26.42 -22.58
C ASP A 95 -12.73 27.80 -23.13
N ILE A 96 -12.75 27.93 -24.46
CA ILE A 96 -12.49 29.20 -25.15
C ILE A 96 -13.81 29.89 -25.44
N GLU A 97 -14.06 31.02 -24.81
CA GLU A 97 -15.28 31.80 -25.01
C GLU A 97 -15.18 32.71 -26.24
N SER A 98 -14.05 33.36 -26.43
CA SER A 98 -13.79 34.23 -27.60
C SER A 98 -12.34 34.17 -28.03
N ILE A 99 -12.12 33.96 -29.33
CA ILE A 99 -10.80 33.95 -29.95
C ILE A 99 -10.90 34.58 -31.35
N GLY A 100 -10.12 35.63 -31.61
CA GLY A 100 -10.14 36.35 -32.89
C GLY A 100 -8.88 37.13 -33.17
N LYS A 101 -8.72 37.53 -34.43
CA LYS A 101 -7.57 38.36 -34.84
C LYS A 101 -7.81 39.79 -34.42
N GLY A 102 -6.95 40.31 -33.54
CA GLY A 102 -7.04 41.66 -33.06
C GLY A 102 -7.99 41.82 -31.87
N GLU A 103 -8.61 40.75 -31.42
CA GLU A 103 -9.42 40.70 -30.22
C GLU A 103 -8.65 40.07 -29.05
N ASP A 104 -9.07 40.35 -27.84
CA ASP A 104 -8.54 39.68 -26.67
C ASP A 104 -9.04 38.21 -26.62
N LEU A 105 -8.16 37.32 -26.24
CA LEU A 105 -8.53 35.91 -26.00
C LEU A 105 -9.24 35.84 -24.65
N VAL A 106 -10.50 35.36 -24.65
CA VAL A 106 -11.26 35.10 -23.43
C VAL A 106 -11.41 33.61 -23.26
N ILE A 107 -10.93 33.12 -22.12
CA ILE A 107 -11.03 31.73 -21.72
C ILE A 107 -11.83 31.63 -20.43
N THR A 108 -12.54 30.54 -20.29
CA THR A 108 -13.19 30.15 -19.04
C THR A 108 -12.54 28.89 -18.50
N ALA A 109 -12.12 28.93 -17.24
CA ALA A 109 -11.54 27.81 -16.53
C ALA A 109 -12.51 27.38 -15.39
N VAL A 110 -13.00 26.15 -15.44
CA VAL A 110 -13.76 25.54 -14.35
C VAL A 110 -12.78 24.71 -13.54
N VAL A 111 -12.67 25.03 -12.26
CA VAL A 111 -11.67 24.41 -11.39
C VAL A 111 -12.28 23.98 -10.06
N THR A 112 -11.90 22.80 -9.61
CA THR A 112 -12.22 22.31 -8.27
C THR A 112 -11.22 22.94 -7.29
N VAL A 113 -11.75 23.56 -6.24
CA VAL A 113 -10.96 24.22 -5.21
C VAL A 113 -11.01 23.44 -3.92
N LYS A 114 -10.02 23.65 -3.06
CA LYS A 114 -9.95 23.08 -1.73
C LYS A 114 -11.20 23.43 -0.93
N PRO A 115 -11.85 22.44 -0.28
CA PRO A 115 -13.07 22.65 0.48
C PRO A 115 -12.82 23.43 1.76
N GLU A 116 -13.78 24.27 2.14
CA GLU A 116 -13.77 24.91 3.46
C GLU A 116 -14.21 23.91 4.54
N VAL A 117 -13.44 23.84 5.63
CA VAL A 117 -13.70 22.95 6.76
C VAL A 117 -14.46 23.72 7.84
N LYS A 118 -15.61 23.21 8.24
CA LYS A 118 -16.33 23.71 9.42
C LYS A 118 -15.82 22.97 10.65
N LEU A 119 -14.96 23.66 11.43
CA LEU A 119 -14.39 23.10 12.63
C LEU A 119 -15.46 22.93 13.73
N GLY A 120 -15.52 21.73 14.31
CA GLY A 120 -16.29 21.44 15.49
C GLY A 120 -15.48 21.70 16.79
N GLU A 121 -15.87 21.07 17.89
CA GLU A 121 -15.09 21.10 19.13
C GLU A 121 -13.86 20.18 19.01
N TYR A 122 -12.69 20.74 18.70
CA TYR A 122 -11.43 20.01 18.55
C TYR A 122 -10.56 20.01 19.81
N LYS A 123 -10.83 20.88 20.80
CA LYS A 123 -10.12 20.90 22.09
C LYS A 123 -10.86 20.08 23.14
N GLY A 124 -10.11 19.30 23.95
CA GLY A 124 -10.67 18.52 25.05
C GLY A 124 -11.45 17.28 24.65
N VAL A 125 -11.18 16.76 23.46
CA VAL A 125 -11.74 15.49 22.97
C VAL A 125 -11.28 14.35 23.87
N SER A 126 -12.18 13.41 24.16
CA SER A 126 -11.95 12.32 25.09
C SER A 126 -11.74 11.02 24.32
N VAL A 127 -10.52 10.49 24.36
CA VAL A 127 -10.11 9.29 23.62
C VAL A 127 -9.48 8.26 24.54
N GLU A 128 -9.61 6.98 24.23
CA GLU A 128 -8.94 5.90 24.96
C GLU A 128 -7.45 5.88 24.60
N LYS A 129 -6.57 5.95 25.62
CA LYS A 129 -5.13 5.81 25.46
C LYS A 129 -4.72 4.39 25.83
N THR A 130 -4.36 3.57 24.83
CA THR A 130 -3.76 2.25 25.01
C THR A 130 -2.29 2.44 25.37
N VAL A 131 -1.86 1.98 26.55
CA VAL A 131 -0.46 2.07 26.97
C VAL A 131 0.19 0.70 26.77
N TYR A 132 1.30 0.67 26.06
CA TYR A 132 2.13 -0.51 25.85
C TYR A 132 3.27 -0.49 26.87
N GLU A 133 3.14 -1.31 27.91
CA GLU A 133 4.19 -1.44 28.94
C GLU A 133 5.21 -2.50 28.50
N THR A 134 6.50 -2.20 28.63
CA THR A 134 7.57 -3.13 28.36
C THR A 134 7.77 -4.03 29.57
N THR A 135 7.52 -5.33 29.41
CA THR A 135 7.73 -6.32 30.46
C THR A 135 9.12 -6.96 30.33
N ASP A 136 9.62 -7.55 31.44
CA ASP A 136 10.89 -8.29 31.39
C ASP A 136 10.78 -9.51 30.45
N ALA A 137 9.58 -10.09 30.28
CA ALA A 137 9.35 -11.16 29.32
C ALA A 137 9.49 -10.70 27.85
N ASP A 138 9.22 -9.43 27.53
CA ASP A 138 9.44 -8.87 26.20
C ASP A 138 10.93 -8.69 25.93
N VAL A 139 11.67 -8.27 26.96
CA VAL A 139 13.14 -8.16 26.91
C VAL A 139 13.79 -9.54 26.73
N ASP A 140 13.31 -10.55 27.46
CA ASP A 140 13.80 -11.92 27.32
C ASP A 140 13.55 -12.48 25.92
N ARG A 141 12.35 -12.19 25.36
CA ARG A 141 12.00 -12.62 23.99
C ARG A 141 12.90 -11.97 22.93
N GLU A 142 13.18 -10.68 23.08
CA GLU A 142 14.07 -9.96 22.18
C GLU A 142 15.52 -10.50 22.27
N LEU A 143 16.00 -10.73 23.47
CA LEU A 143 17.33 -11.34 23.70
C LEU A 143 17.41 -12.74 23.09
N GLU A 144 16.35 -13.55 23.22
CA GLU A 144 16.30 -14.88 22.59
C GLU A 144 16.28 -14.80 21.07
N ALA A 145 15.53 -13.85 20.48
CA ALA A 145 15.53 -13.63 19.04
C ALA A 145 16.94 -13.22 18.53
N ILE A 146 17.66 -12.38 19.28
CA ILE A 146 19.04 -12.00 18.95
C ILE A 146 19.98 -13.20 19.11
N ARG A 147 19.79 -14.02 20.13
CA ARG A 147 20.52 -15.25 20.38
C ARG A 147 20.34 -16.26 19.24
N GLU A 148 19.10 -16.46 18.79
CA GLU A 148 18.79 -17.32 17.63
C GLU A 148 19.45 -16.82 16.35
N LYS A 149 19.40 -15.50 16.11
CA LYS A 149 20.04 -14.87 14.95
C LYS A 149 21.57 -15.06 14.92
N ASN A 150 22.20 -15.13 16.10
CA ASN A 150 23.63 -15.33 16.26
C ASN A 150 24.00 -16.80 16.54
N SER A 151 23.05 -17.73 16.34
CA SER A 151 23.31 -19.17 16.47
C SER A 151 24.34 -19.65 15.46
N ARG A 152 25.18 -20.60 15.89
CA ARG A 152 26.17 -21.27 15.02
C ARG A 152 25.55 -22.58 14.53
N ILE A 153 25.72 -22.85 13.25
CA ILE A 153 25.28 -24.12 12.66
C ILE A 153 26.45 -25.10 12.71
N ILE A 154 26.31 -26.17 13.47
CA ILE A 154 27.32 -27.22 13.61
C ILE A 154 26.79 -28.51 13.00
N THR A 155 27.61 -29.18 12.16
CA THR A 155 27.29 -30.51 11.63
C THR A 155 27.59 -31.57 12.69
N VAL A 156 26.62 -32.48 12.90
CA VAL A 156 26.71 -33.56 13.86
C VAL A 156 26.54 -34.89 13.11
N GLU A 157 27.48 -35.79 13.29
CA GLU A 157 27.51 -37.06 12.56
C GLU A 157 27.36 -38.29 13.50
N ASP A 158 27.44 -38.09 14.81
CA ASP A 158 27.56 -39.11 15.83
C ASP A 158 26.28 -39.50 16.56
N ARG A 159 25.14 -38.89 16.17
CA ARG A 159 23.85 -39.12 16.80
C ARG A 159 22.67 -39.14 15.80
N PRO A 160 21.56 -39.80 16.15
CA PRO A 160 20.32 -39.71 15.36
C PRO A 160 19.70 -38.30 15.41
N VAL A 161 18.78 -38.06 14.47
CA VAL A 161 18.01 -36.84 14.31
C VAL A 161 17.17 -36.55 15.57
N LYS A 162 17.15 -35.29 15.99
CA LYS A 162 16.31 -34.77 17.09
C LYS A 162 15.41 -33.64 16.59
N GLU A 163 14.39 -33.36 17.40
CA GLU A 163 13.55 -32.18 17.19
C GLU A 163 14.38 -30.90 17.29
N GLY A 164 14.16 -29.96 16.35
CA GLY A 164 14.93 -28.71 16.22
C GLY A 164 16.21 -28.83 15.37
N ASP A 165 16.56 -30.01 14.87
CA ASP A 165 17.72 -30.19 13.99
C ASP A 165 17.40 -29.70 12.57
N LEU A 166 18.38 -29.06 11.93
CA LEU A 166 18.37 -28.75 10.51
C LEU A 166 18.97 -29.93 9.74
N THR A 167 18.15 -30.66 9.01
CA THR A 167 18.56 -31.83 8.25
C THR A 167 18.61 -31.54 6.75
N THR A 168 19.53 -32.18 6.05
CA THR A 168 19.49 -32.25 4.58
C THR A 168 19.04 -33.63 4.20
N ILE A 169 17.90 -33.74 3.54
CA ILE A 169 17.24 -35.01 3.23
C ILE A 169 17.08 -35.23 1.73
N ASP A 170 17.16 -36.51 1.32
CA ASP A 170 16.58 -36.97 0.07
C ASP A 170 15.29 -37.70 0.38
N PHE A 171 14.24 -37.43 -0.35
CA PHE A 171 12.97 -38.13 -0.16
C PHE A 171 12.32 -38.53 -1.48
N GLU A 172 11.59 -39.65 -1.47
CA GLU A 172 10.78 -40.13 -2.58
C GLU A 172 9.46 -40.67 -2.04
N GLY A 173 8.34 -40.06 -2.42
CA GLY A 173 6.99 -40.40 -1.94
C GLY A 173 6.25 -41.33 -2.86
N PHE A 174 5.56 -42.29 -2.26
CA PHE A 174 4.76 -43.29 -2.95
C PHE A 174 3.33 -43.30 -2.38
N VAL A 175 2.34 -43.28 -3.26
CA VAL A 175 0.91 -43.50 -2.92
C VAL A 175 0.49 -44.78 -3.62
N ASP A 176 -0.05 -45.77 -2.89
CA ASP A 176 -0.42 -47.09 -3.39
C ASP A 176 0.73 -47.82 -4.12
N GLY A 177 1.99 -47.54 -3.70
CA GLY A 177 3.20 -48.12 -4.31
C GLY A 177 3.66 -47.49 -5.62
N VAL A 178 3.02 -46.38 -6.04
CA VAL A 178 3.41 -45.61 -7.24
C VAL A 178 3.96 -44.27 -6.82
N ALA A 179 5.13 -43.90 -7.38
CA ALA A 179 5.71 -42.58 -7.14
C ALA A 179 4.84 -41.49 -7.80
N PHE A 180 4.60 -40.39 -7.10
CA PHE A 180 3.78 -39.27 -7.60
C PHE A 180 4.63 -38.05 -7.92
N GLU A 181 4.12 -37.23 -8.84
CA GLU A 181 4.80 -36.00 -9.28
C GLU A 181 4.87 -34.99 -8.12
N GLY A 182 6.06 -34.42 -7.86
CA GLY A 182 6.31 -33.54 -6.71
C GLY A 182 6.65 -34.26 -5.41
N GLY A 183 6.58 -35.61 -5.37
CA GLY A 183 6.94 -36.41 -4.18
C GLY A 183 8.43 -36.70 -4.04
N LYS A 184 9.31 -36.20 -4.92
CA LYS A 184 10.76 -36.47 -4.90
C LYS A 184 11.56 -35.18 -4.73
N GLY A 185 12.48 -35.17 -3.79
CA GLY A 185 13.44 -34.11 -3.58
C GLY A 185 14.82 -34.66 -3.24
N THR A 186 15.86 -33.96 -3.64
CA THR A 186 17.26 -34.27 -3.30
C THR A 186 17.91 -33.04 -2.67
N ASP A 187 18.75 -33.27 -1.65
CA ASP A 187 19.43 -32.23 -0.90
C ASP A 187 18.48 -31.16 -0.33
N TYR A 188 17.29 -31.58 0.10
CA TYR A 188 16.27 -30.66 0.63
C TYR A 188 16.60 -30.32 2.10
N PRO A 189 16.72 -29.01 2.42
CA PRO A 189 16.91 -28.58 3.80
C PRO A 189 15.57 -28.62 4.55
N LEU A 190 15.53 -29.34 5.66
CA LEU A 190 14.36 -29.50 6.50
C LEU A 190 14.71 -29.25 7.98
N GLU A 191 13.96 -28.34 8.62
CA GLU A 191 13.99 -28.16 10.07
C GLU A 191 12.96 -29.12 10.71
N ILE A 192 13.43 -30.01 11.58
CA ILE A 192 12.57 -31.02 12.23
C ILE A 192 11.74 -30.33 13.32
N GLY A 193 10.42 -30.38 13.19
CA GLY A 193 9.48 -29.68 14.06
C GLY A 193 9.08 -28.28 13.55
N GLY A 194 9.57 -27.87 12.37
CA GLY A 194 9.24 -26.59 11.73
C GLY A 194 7.86 -26.54 11.08
N GLY A 195 7.18 -27.68 10.93
CA GLY A 195 5.85 -27.76 10.31
C GLY A 195 5.83 -27.47 8.81
N GLN A 196 6.95 -27.63 8.11
CA GLN A 196 7.06 -27.39 6.67
C GLN A 196 6.48 -28.51 5.82
N PHE A 197 6.44 -29.73 6.35
CA PHE A 197 5.90 -30.91 5.69
C PHE A 197 4.51 -31.27 6.25
N ILE A 198 3.90 -32.28 5.64
CA ILE A 198 2.62 -32.82 6.10
C ILE A 198 2.72 -33.37 7.54
N PRO A 199 1.67 -33.20 8.37
CA PRO A 199 1.70 -33.64 9.76
C PRO A 199 2.11 -35.10 9.90
N GLY A 200 3.00 -35.37 10.86
CA GLY A 200 3.56 -36.70 11.11
C GLY A 200 4.84 -37.05 10.34
N PHE A 201 5.21 -36.27 9.32
CA PHE A 201 6.41 -36.50 8.52
C PHE A 201 7.69 -36.20 9.32
N GLU A 202 7.75 -35.01 9.90
CA GLU A 202 8.92 -34.56 10.66
C GLU A 202 9.08 -35.32 11.97
N GLU A 203 7.94 -35.65 12.62
CA GLU A 203 7.90 -36.47 13.84
C GLU A 203 8.44 -37.87 13.60
N ALA A 204 8.14 -38.47 12.44
CA ALA A 204 8.61 -39.80 12.09
C ALA A 204 10.11 -39.85 11.75
N LEU A 205 10.72 -38.72 11.44
CA LEU A 205 12.16 -38.57 11.20
C LEU A 205 12.96 -38.44 12.49
N VAL A 206 12.32 -38.11 13.62
CA VAL A 206 12.99 -38.09 14.92
C VAL A 206 13.52 -39.48 15.26
N GLY A 207 14.83 -39.58 15.46
CA GLY A 207 15.51 -40.86 15.71
C GLY A 207 16.05 -41.55 14.45
N ALA A 208 15.87 -40.99 13.26
CA ALA A 208 16.48 -41.50 12.03
C ALA A 208 18.01 -41.39 12.09
N GLU A 209 18.69 -42.39 11.57
CA GLU A 209 20.15 -42.40 11.53
C GLU A 209 20.70 -41.82 10.22
N LEU A 210 21.85 -41.17 10.31
CA LEU A 210 22.53 -40.56 9.17
C LEU A 210 22.84 -41.63 8.08
N GLY A 211 22.50 -41.34 6.84
CA GLY A 211 22.80 -42.20 5.67
C GLY A 211 21.92 -43.43 5.53
N LYS A 212 20.96 -43.65 6.43
CA LYS A 212 20.03 -44.80 6.33
C LYS A 212 18.71 -44.34 5.72
N GLU A 213 18.17 -45.21 4.84
CA GLU A 213 16.81 -45.04 4.31
C GLU A 213 15.79 -45.41 5.42
N THR A 214 14.88 -44.46 5.68
CA THR A 214 13.80 -44.59 6.66
C THR A 214 12.46 -44.48 5.95
N ASP A 215 11.55 -45.43 6.17
CA ASP A 215 10.20 -45.37 5.64
C ASP A 215 9.29 -44.56 6.57
N VAL A 216 8.84 -43.40 6.09
CA VAL A 216 7.94 -42.48 6.79
C VAL A 216 6.51 -42.70 6.28
N ASN A 217 5.63 -43.18 7.13
CA ASN A 217 4.23 -43.43 6.79
C ASN A 217 3.37 -42.27 7.28
N VAL A 218 2.76 -41.54 6.37
CA VAL A 218 1.93 -40.37 6.67
C VAL A 218 0.66 -40.36 5.85
N THR A 219 -0.35 -39.62 6.30
CA THR A 219 -1.60 -39.43 5.57
C THR A 219 -1.74 -37.97 5.18
N PHE A 220 -2.02 -37.69 3.92
CA PHE A 220 -2.27 -36.34 3.45
C PHE A 220 -3.51 -35.73 4.10
N PRO A 221 -3.49 -34.45 4.50
CA PRO A 221 -4.67 -33.76 5.00
C PRO A 221 -5.81 -33.72 3.98
N GLU A 222 -7.06 -33.64 4.46
CA GLU A 222 -8.26 -33.52 3.60
C GLU A 222 -8.28 -32.16 2.83
N GLU A 223 -7.60 -31.14 3.33
CA GLU A 223 -7.48 -29.82 2.71
C GLU A 223 -6.18 -29.63 1.91
N TYR A 224 -5.58 -30.69 1.39
CA TYR A 224 -4.34 -30.59 0.63
C TYR A 224 -4.60 -29.97 -0.76
N HIS A 225 -3.67 -29.16 -1.27
CA HIS A 225 -3.81 -28.45 -2.54
C HIS A 225 -3.93 -29.35 -3.78
N ALA A 226 -3.35 -30.58 -3.76
CA ALA A 226 -3.48 -31.56 -4.82
C ALA A 226 -4.68 -32.49 -4.54
N GLU A 227 -5.75 -32.38 -5.32
CA GLU A 227 -6.99 -33.15 -5.11
C GLU A 227 -6.79 -34.67 -5.17
N GLU A 228 -5.82 -35.10 -5.97
CA GLU A 228 -5.52 -36.55 -6.16
C GLU A 228 -4.86 -37.19 -4.94
N LEU A 229 -4.29 -36.38 -4.02
CA LEU A 229 -3.57 -36.85 -2.85
C LEU A 229 -4.35 -36.69 -1.55
N LYS A 230 -5.46 -35.97 -1.55
CA LYS A 230 -6.27 -35.70 -0.35
C LYS A 230 -6.68 -36.96 0.40
N GLY A 231 -6.37 -37.00 1.69
CA GLY A 231 -6.75 -38.10 2.57
C GLY A 231 -6.11 -39.47 2.27
N LYS A 232 -5.16 -39.55 1.32
CA LYS A 232 -4.53 -40.82 0.98
C LYS A 232 -3.32 -41.10 1.87
N PRO A 233 -3.10 -42.35 2.23
CA PRO A 233 -1.86 -42.78 2.89
C PRO A 233 -0.71 -42.77 1.88
N ALA A 234 0.42 -42.24 2.31
CA ALA A 234 1.65 -42.18 1.52
C ALA A 234 2.83 -42.73 2.32
N VAL A 235 3.75 -43.35 1.63
CA VAL A 235 5.01 -43.85 2.20
C VAL A 235 6.14 -43.04 1.55
N PHE A 236 6.91 -42.35 2.37
CA PHE A 236 8.08 -41.63 1.91
C PHE A 236 9.34 -42.39 2.32
N LYS A 237 10.18 -42.68 1.35
CA LYS A 237 11.52 -43.16 1.57
C LYS A 237 12.45 -41.97 1.73
N VAL A 238 12.95 -41.80 2.95
CA VAL A 238 13.75 -40.61 3.31
C VAL A 238 15.13 -41.06 3.73
N THR A 239 16.16 -40.41 3.17
CA THR A 239 17.54 -40.60 3.56
C THR A 239 18.08 -39.26 4.10
N VAL A 240 18.52 -39.27 5.35
CA VAL A 240 19.14 -38.10 5.99
C VAL A 240 20.62 -38.05 5.59
N LYS A 241 21.06 -37.02 4.86
CA LYS A 241 22.45 -36.84 4.41
C LYS A 241 23.32 -36.09 5.40
N GLU A 242 22.75 -35.06 6.02
CA GLU A 242 23.44 -34.23 6.98
C GLU A 242 22.50 -33.85 8.12
N ILE A 243 23.05 -33.81 9.33
CA ILE A 243 22.36 -33.29 10.51
C ILE A 243 23.14 -32.06 10.97
N LYS A 244 22.49 -30.92 11.01
CA LYS A 244 23.04 -29.65 11.49
C LYS A 244 22.24 -29.20 12.71
N VAL A 245 22.94 -28.73 13.72
CA VAL A 245 22.33 -28.23 14.96
C VAL A 245 22.58 -26.73 15.06
N LYS A 246 21.54 -26.00 15.41
CA LYS A 246 21.70 -24.60 15.82
C LYS A 246 22.25 -24.59 17.26
N GLU A 247 23.53 -24.33 17.42
CA GLU A 247 24.11 -24.11 18.75
C GLU A 247 23.85 -22.65 19.14
N LEU A 248 22.99 -22.47 20.12
CA LEU A 248 22.67 -21.17 20.67
C LEU A 248 23.80 -20.75 21.63
N PRO A 249 24.40 -19.53 21.47
CA PRO A 249 25.39 -19.04 22.41
C PRO A 249 24.81 -18.92 23.81
N ALA A 250 25.63 -19.07 24.85
CA ALA A 250 25.18 -18.82 26.21
C ALA A 250 24.82 -17.35 26.39
N LEU A 251 23.81 -17.05 27.20
CA LEU A 251 23.47 -15.67 27.58
C LEU A 251 24.38 -15.25 28.74
N ASP A 252 25.56 -14.77 28.42
CA ASP A 252 26.56 -14.30 29.36
C ASP A 252 27.17 -12.96 28.87
N ASP A 253 28.18 -12.48 29.62
CA ASP A 253 28.86 -11.23 29.30
C ASP A 253 29.69 -11.31 28.00
N ASP A 254 30.13 -12.50 27.60
CA ASP A 254 30.83 -12.69 26.34
C ASP A 254 29.86 -12.56 25.16
N PHE A 255 28.63 -13.07 25.31
CA PHE A 255 27.55 -12.84 24.33
C PHE A 255 27.23 -11.35 24.18
N ALA A 256 27.14 -10.61 25.28
CA ALA A 256 26.88 -9.17 25.23
C ALA A 256 27.94 -8.41 24.46
N LYS A 257 29.23 -8.76 24.63
CA LYS A 257 30.36 -8.18 23.86
C LYS A 257 30.34 -8.54 22.39
N ASP A 258 29.91 -9.77 22.05
CA ASP A 258 29.87 -10.23 20.67
C ASP A 258 28.76 -9.54 19.86
N VAL A 259 27.61 -9.21 20.48
CA VAL A 259 26.42 -8.68 19.80
C VAL A 259 26.17 -7.19 20.00
N SER A 260 26.93 -6.55 20.91
CA SER A 260 26.71 -5.16 21.27
C SER A 260 28.01 -4.43 21.69
N GLU A 261 27.88 -3.16 22.03
CA GLU A 261 28.98 -2.33 22.56
C GLU A 261 29.12 -2.41 24.09
N PHE A 262 28.34 -3.27 24.76
CA PHE A 262 28.32 -3.39 26.22
C PHE A 262 29.22 -4.51 26.71
N ASP A 263 29.86 -4.32 27.87
CA ASP A 263 30.74 -5.27 28.47
C ASP A 263 30.05 -6.36 29.29
N THR A 264 28.82 -6.09 29.74
CA THR A 264 28.03 -7.03 30.56
C THR A 264 26.65 -7.29 30.00
N LEU A 265 26.12 -8.50 30.26
CA LEU A 265 24.76 -8.86 29.88
C LEU A 265 23.70 -7.97 30.56
N GLU A 266 23.96 -7.52 31.78
CA GLU A 266 23.04 -6.66 32.54
C GLU A 266 22.89 -5.29 31.87
N GLU A 267 24.00 -4.66 31.45
CA GLU A 267 23.99 -3.39 30.71
C GLU A 267 23.30 -3.54 29.36
N TYR A 268 23.59 -4.61 28.64
CA TYR A 268 22.93 -4.91 27.36
C TYR A 268 21.42 -5.10 27.53
N ARG A 269 21.00 -5.87 28.55
CA ARG A 269 19.58 -6.07 28.89
C ARG A 269 18.88 -4.74 29.23
N ALA A 270 19.55 -3.85 29.99
CA ALA A 270 19.05 -2.53 30.29
C ALA A 270 18.87 -1.68 29.02
N SER A 271 19.84 -1.71 28.10
CA SER A 271 19.74 -1.03 26.80
C SER A 271 18.61 -1.56 25.93
N VAL A 272 18.42 -2.88 25.84
CA VAL A 272 17.30 -3.50 25.12
C VAL A 272 15.97 -3.07 25.73
N LYS A 273 15.88 -3.05 27.08
CA LYS A 273 14.68 -2.60 27.78
C LYS A 273 14.37 -1.13 27.50
N GLU A 274 15.37 -0.27 27.49
CA GLU A 274 15.24 1.15 27.18
C GLU A 274 14.77 1.34 25.72
N LYS A 275 15.36 0.63 24.77
CA LYS A 275 14.96 0.67 23.35
C LYS A 275 13.51 0.23 23.17
N LEU A 276 13.12 -0.91 23.77
CA LEU A 276 11.74 -1.41 23.70
C LEU A 276 10.76 -0.46 24.38
N SER A 277 11.15 0.13 25.54
CA SER A 277 10.33 1.11 26.23
C SER A 277 10.08 2.34 25.38
N LYS A 278 11.13 2.86 24.71
CA LYS A 278 10.99 3.99 23.79
C LYS A 278 10.11 3.67 22.60
N VAL A 279 10.29 2.50 21.97
CA VAL A 279 9.45 2.06 20.85
C VAL A 279 7.97 1.94 21.28
N ASN A 280 7.72 1.37 22.46
CA ASN A 280 6.37 1.23 23.00
C ASN A 280 5.74 2.59 23.38
N GLU A 281 6.55 3.53 23.89
CA GLU A 281 6.12 4.88 24.16
C GLU A 281 5.78 5.64 22.87
N ASP A 282 6.64 5.59 21.86
CA ASP A 282 6.42 6.18 20.55
C ASP A 282 5.16 5.60 19.90
N ARG A 283 4.97 4.28 19.99
CA ARG A 283 3.77 3.60 19.50
C ARG A 283 2.51 4.05 20.24
N THR A 284 2.58 4.10 21.59
CA THR A 284 1.48 4.58 22.45
C THR A 284 1.06 6.00 22.06
N ASN A 285 2.05 6.88 21.84
CA ASN A 285 1.80 8.27 21.50
C ASN A 285 1.25 8.40 20.08
N ALA A 286 1.79 7.65 19.12
CA ALA A 286 1.30 7.65 17.73
C ALA A 286 -0.15 7.14 17.63
N GLU A 287 -0.47 6.01 18.29
CA GLU A 287 -1.83 5.48 18.30
C GLU A 287 -2.82 6.45 18.99
N PHE A 288 -2.40 7.08 20.09
CA PHE A 288 -3.21 8.08 20.78
C PHE A 288 -3.44 9.32 19.91
N GLN A 289 -2.40 9.85 19.25
CA GLN A 289 -2.52 10.97 18.33
C GLN A 289 -3.47 10.65 17.18
N ASN A 290 -3.34 9.48 16.54
CA ASN A 290 -4.22 9.06 15.46
C ASN A 290 -5.68 8.98 15.92
N ALA A 291 -5.93 8.37 17.08
CA ALA A 291 -7.28 8.27 17.63
C ALA A 291 -7.87 9.65 17.99
N VAL A 292 -7.04 10.61 18.44
CA VAL A 292 -7.48 11.99 18.70
C VAL A 292 -7.83 12.69 17.38
N ILE A 293 -7.00 12.54 16.35
CA ILE A 293 -7.23 13.14 15.02
C ILE A 293 -8.55 12.60 14.43
N GLU A 294 -8.76 11.29 14.46
CA GLU A 294 -10.00 10.67 13.99
C GLU A 294 -11.23 11.20 14.74
N ALA A 295 -11.16 11.24 16.06
CA ALA A 295 -12.26 11.73 16.91
C ALA A 295 -12.56 13.23 16.72
N VAL A 296 -11.56 14.02 16.35
CA VAL A 296 -11.72 15.44 15.96
C VAL A 296 -12.33 15.53 14.57
N ALA A 297 -11.82 14.75 13.61
CA ALA A 297 -12.31 14.74 12.25
C ALA A 297 -13.80 14.31 12.15
N GLU A 298 -14.24 13.38 13.00
CA GLU A 298 -15.66 12.98 13.09
C GLU A 298 -16.59 14.15 13.44
N LYS A 299 -16.11 15.10 14.28
CA LYS A 299 -16.88 16.26 14.71
C LYS A 299 -16.86 17.44 13.73
N CYS A 300 -16.02 17.37 12.71
CA CYS A 300 -15.87 18.39 11.70
C CYS A 300 -16.66 18.02 10.45
N GLU A 301 -17.29 19.02 9.83
CA GLU A 301 -18.01 18.87 8.57
C GLU A 301 -17.17 19.42 7.42
N VAL A 302 -16.97 18.61 6.40
CA VAL A 302 -16.29 18.99 5.15
C VAL A 302 -16.84 18.17 4.00
N GLU A 303 -17.11 18.85 2.87
CA GLU A 303 -17.50 18.19 1.61
C GLU A 303 -16.25 18.00 0.74
N ILE A 304 -15.74 16.80 0.72
CA ILE A 304 -14.48 16.47 0.03
C ILE A 304 -14.76 16.15 -1.44
N PRO A 305 -14.14 16.87 -2.39
CA PRO A 305 -14.22 16.53 -3.81
C PRO A 305 -13.62 15.16 -4.12
N GLU A 306 -14.22 14.42 -5.05
CA GLU A 306 -13.74 13.08 -5.42
C GLU A 306 -12.31 13.07 -5.97
N CYS A 307 -11.90 14.11 -6.68
CA CYS A 307 -10.54 14.25 -7.19
C CYS A 307 -9.47 14.19 -6.09
N MET A 308 -9.74 14.73 -4.90
CA MET A 308 -8.83 14.65 -3.75
C MET A 308 -8.73 13.22 -3.20
N VAL A 309 -9.85 12.50 -3.19
CA VAL A 309 -9.88 11.08 -2.75
C VAL A 309 -9.12 10.22 -3.75
N ASP A 310 -9.36 10.42 -5.06
CA ASP A 310 -8.65 9.69 -6.11
C ASP A 310 -7.14 9.95 -6.08
N GLN A 311 -6.73 11.20 -5.88
CA GLN A 311 -5.33 11.57 -5.70
C GLN A 311 -4.69 10.87 -4.49
N GLN A 312 -5.43 10.76 -3.38
CA GLN A 312 -4.96 10.06 -2.19
C GLN A 312 -4.86 8.54 -2.42
N ILE A 313 -5.79 7.96 -3.18
CA ILE A 313 -5.70 6.54 -3.59
C ILE A 313 -4.44 6.30 -4.45
N GLU A 314 -4.11 7.22 -5.35
CA GLU A 314 -2.87 7.15 -6.13
C GLU A 314 -1.61 7.25 -5.25
N ASN A 315 -1.65 8.07 -4.20
CA ASN A 315 -0.56 8.14 -3.22
C ASN A 315 -0.41 6.82 -2.46
N ILE A 316 -1.53 6.25 -1.97
CA ILE A 316 -1.55 4.93 -1.31
C ILE A 316 -1.01 3.85 -2.26
N ALA A 317 -1.39 3.87 -3.53
CA ALA A 317 -0.91 2.92 -4.52
C ALA A 317 0.61 3.04 -4.74
N ARG A 318 1.16 4.27 -4.79
CA ARG A 318 2.61 4.50 -4.91
C ARG A 318 3.37 4.01 -3.69
N ASP A 319 2.88 4.29 -2.49
CA ASP A 319 3.49 3.80 -1.25
C ASP A 319 3.45 2.27 -1.16
N PHE A 320 2.36 1.67 -1.64
CA PHE A 320 2.23 0.22 -1.69
C PHE A 320 3.19 -0.40 -2.70
N ASP A 321 3.32 0.19 -3.89
CA ASP A 321 4.28 -0.23 -4.92
C ASP A 321 5.73 -0.11 -4.42
N TYR A 322 6.07 0.97 -3.73
CA TYR A 322 7.39 1.16 -3.12
C TYR A 322 7.71 0.05 -2.10
N ARG A 323 6.74 -0.31 -1.24
CA ARG A 323 6.91 -1.40 -0.26
C ARG A 323 7.06 -2.77 -0.93
N LEU A 324 6.30 -3.02 -2.00
CA LEU A 324 6.42 -4.25 -2.78
C LEU A 324 7.77 -4.32 -3.50
N SER A 325 8.28 -3.19 -3.99
CA SER A 325 9.57 -3.12 -4.67
C SER A 325 10.74 -3.54 -3.77
N ALA A 326 10.65 -3.24 -2.47
CA ALA A 326 11.62 -3.70 -1.48
C ALA A 326 11.65 -5.25 -1.34
N GLN A 327 10.57 -5.93 -1.75
CA GLN A 327 10.43 -7.39 -1.77
C GLN A 327 10.63 -8.00 -3.17
N GLY A 328 11.05 -7.19 -4.15
CA GLY A 328 11.26 -7.63 -5.53
C GLY A 328 9.98 -7.81 -6.35
N LEU A 329 8.86 -7.30 -5.86
CA LEU A 329 7.55 -7.29 -6.51
C LEU A 329 7.18 -5.86 -6.94
N ASN A 330 6.22 -5.73 -7.84
CA ASN A 330 5.57 -4.46 -8.16
C ASN A 330 4.04 -4.61 -8.03
N LEU A 331 3.34 -3.49 -7.98
CA LEU A 331 1.89 -3.46 -7.84
C LEU A 331 1.17 -4.23 -8.96
N GLU A 332 1.66 -4.14 -10.19
CA GLU A 332 1.07 -4.85 -11.33
C GLU A 332 1.15 -6.37 -11.18
N LYS A 333 2.32 -6.91 -10.79
CA LYS A 333 2.48 -8.35 -10.52
C LYS A 333 1.66 -8.81 -9.32
N TYR A 334 1.59 -7.98 -8.27
CA TYR A 334 0.74 -8.26 -7.13
C TYR A 334 -0.73 -8.38 -7.53
N MET A 335 -1.25 -7.44 -8.33
CA MET A 335 -2.62 -7.50 -8.85
C MET A 335 -2.85 -8.74 -9.72
N GLN A 336 -1.88 -9.12 -10.57
CA GLN A 336 -1.96 -10.34 -11.38
C GLN A 336 -2.01 -11.61 -10.53
N LEU A 337 -1.19 -11.69 -9.49
CA LEU A 337 -1.14 -12.86 -8.58
C LEU A 337 -2.40 -13.00 -7.73
N THR A 338 -2.97 -11.87 -7.28
CA THR A 338 -4.17 -11.85 -6.44
C THR A 338 -5.47 -11.85 -7.25
N GLY A 339 -5.41 -11.65 -8.57
CA GLY A 339 -6.59 -11.50 -9.43
C GLY A 339 -7.35 -10.18 -9.17
N MET A 340 -6.73 -9.21 -8.50
CA MET A 340 -7.34 -7.92 -8.18
C MET A 340 -7.30 -6.99 -9.38
N THR A 341 -8.42 -6.35 -9.68
CA THR A 341 -8.48 -5.30 -10.71
C THR A 341 -8.10 -3.93 -10.13
N PRO A 342 -7.61 -2.97 -10.94
CA PRO A 342 -7.32 -1.61 -10.49
C PRO A 342 -8.54 -0.93 -9.83
N ASP A 343 -9.74 -1.18 -10.35
CA ASP A 343 -10.97 -0.60 -9.79
C ASP A 343 -11.32 -1.22 -8.43
N ALA A 344 -11.11 -2.53 -8.25
CA ALA A 344 -11.29 -3.19 -6.96
C ALA A 344 -10.28 -2.68 -5.92
N PHE A 345 -9.04 -2.40 -6.33
CA PHE A 345 -8.04 -1.78 -5.49
C PHE A 345 -8.48 -0.37 -5.04
N LYS A 346 -8.93 0.46 -5.99
CA LYS A 346 -9.42 1.81 -5.68
C LYS A 346 -10.58 1.77 -4.68
N GLU A 347 -11.56 0.90 -4.91
CA GLU A 347 -12.72 0.78 -4.02
C GLU A 347 -12.34 0.29 -2.61
N GLN A 348 -11.38 -0.63 -2.51
CA GLN A 348 -10.88 -1.12 -1.23
C GLN A 348 -10.24 0.00 -0.38
N PHE A 349 -9.49 0.90 -1.00
CA PHE A 349 -8.78 1.96 -0.29
C PHE A 349 -9.54 3.28 -0.22
N ARG A 350 -10.71 3.41 -0.89
CA ARG A 350 -11.51 4.63 -0.95
C ARG A 350 -11.90 5.18 0.43
N ALA A 351 -12.37 4.30 1.32
CA ALA A 351 -12.76 4.70 2.67
C ALA A 351 -11.55 5.22 3.49
N GLN A 352 -10.42 4.55 3.37
CA GLN A 352 -9.17 4.96 4.03
C GLN A 352 -8.67 6.29 3.47
N ALA A 353 -8.65 6.44 2.14
CA ALA A 353 -8.25 7.67 1.47
C ALA A 353 -9.14 8.85 1.88
N TYR A 354 -10.45 8.66 1.90
CA TYR A 354 -11.40 9.67 2.35
C TYR A 354 -11.11 10.12 3.79
N SER A 355 -10.90 9.18 4.71
CA SER A 355 -10.56 9.47 6.10
C SER A 355 -9.25 10.25 6.22
N GLN A 356 -8.20 9.85 5.49
CA GLN A 356 -6.92 10.53 5.49
C GLN A 356 -7.01 11.97 4.95
N VAL A 357 -7.70 12.16 3.81
CA VAL A 357 -7.93 13.51 3.25
C VAL A 357 -8.71 14.37 4.24
N LYS A 358 -9.76 13.83 4.87
CA LYS A 358 -10.54 14.52 5.89
C LYS A 358 -9.67 14.98 7.06
N CYS A 359 -8.85 14.07 7.60
CA CYS A 359 -7.95 14.37 8.70
C CYS A 359 -6.95 15.47 8.32
N ASN A 360 -6.34 15.41 7.15
CA ASN A 360 -5.39 16.41 6.68
C ASN A 360 -6.04 17.81 6.54
N LEU A 361 -7.22 17.88 5.92
CA LEU A 361 -7.95 19.15 5.78
C LEU A 361 -8.34 19.75 7.13
N VAL A 362 -8.77 18.93 8.08
CA VAL A 362 -9.11 19.36 9.44
C VAL A 362 -7.87 19.89 10.17
N LEU A 363 -6.73 19.21 10.07
CA LEU A 363 -5.49 19.64 10.71
C LEU A 363 -4.99 20.97 10.14
N GLU A 364 -5.04 21.15 8.82
CA GLU A 364 -4.71 22.42 8.19
C GLU A 364 -5.64 23.55 8.63
N ALA A 365 -6.95 23.29 8.71
CA ALA A 365 -7.91 24.27 9.19
C ALA A 365 -7.67 24.65 10.67
N ILE A 366 -7.28 23.68 11.51
CA ILE A 366 -6.89 23.95 12.90
C ILE A 366 -5.60 24.77 12.96
N ALA A 367 -4.59 24.44 12.14
CA ALA A 367 -3.35 25.21 12.07
C ALA A 367 -3.60 26.69 11.70
N VAL A 368 -4.49 26.93 10.75
CA VAL A 368 -4.90 28.30 10.37
C VAL A 368 -5.68 28.99 11.51
N ALA A 369 -6.62 28.30 12.15
CA ALA A 369 -7.44 28.85 13.24
C ALA A 369 -6.59 29.23 14.48
N GLU A 370 -5.60 28.41 14.82
CA GLU A 370 -4.68 28.61 15.95
C GLU A 370 -3.46 29.46 15.55
N LYS A 371 -3.36 29.89 14.27
CA LYS A 371 -2.24 30.67 13.73
C LYS A 371 -0.88 30.00 13.97
N ILE A 372 -0.83 28.71 13.71
CA ILE A 372 0.39 27.91 13.85
C ILE A 372 1.26 28.19 12.61
N GLU A 373 2.43 28.73 12.85
CA GLU A 373 3.41 29.00 11.79
C GLU A 373 4.65 28.12 11.98
N ALA A 374 5.20 27.65 10.88
CA ALA A 374 6.48 26.98 10.85
C ALA A 374 7.59 28.04 10.71
N THR A 375 8.51 28.06 11.66
CA THR A 375 9.67 28.94 11.61
C THR A 375 10.78 28.31 10.76
N ASP A 376 11.72 29.12 10.27
CA ASP A 376 12.86 28.59 9.51
C ASP A 376 13.73 27.67 10.39
N ALA A 377 13.75 27.89 11.72
CA ALA A 377 14.42 26.99 12.64
C ALA A 377 13.77 25.58 12.73
N ASP A 378 12.43 25.50 12.59
CA ASP A 378 11.72 24.22 12.52
C ASP A 378 12.09 23.45 11.23
N VAL A 379 12.19 24.19 10.11
CA VAL A 379 12.61 23.63 8.82
C VAL A 379 14.05 23.12 8.90
N ASP A 380 14.96 23.91 9.46
CA ASP A 380 16.36 23.52 9.65
C ASP A 380 16.47 22.25 10.52
N SER A 381 15.69 22.17 11.62
CA SER A 381 15.64 20.97 12.48
C SER A 381 15.13 19.73 11.74
N GLU A 382 14.16 19.89 10.83
CA GLU A 382 13.65 18.77 10.03
C GLU A 382 14.68 18.33 8.99
N ILE A 383 15.38 19.27 8.36
CA ILE A 383 16.49 18.97 7.46
C ILE A 383 17.63 18.24 8.18
N GLU A 384 17.95 18.61 9.42
CA GLU A 384 18.95 17.89 10.23
C GLU A 384 18.54 16.44 10.54
N LYS A 385 17.25 16.20 10.84
CA LYS A 385 16.72 14.84 11.01
C LYS A 385 16.84 14.02 9.71
N MET A 386 16.48 14.62 8.58
CA MET A 386 16.64 13.99 7.27
C MET A 386 18.12 13.71 6.98
N ALA A 387 19.03 14.65 7.28
CA ALA A 387 20.46 14.50 7.10
C ALA A 387 21.00 13.30 7.89
N THR A 388 20.56 13.15 9.13
CA THR A 388 20.90 11.99 9.97
C THR A 388 20.35 10.68 9.42
N MET A 389 19.11 10.69 8.94
CA MET A 389 18.45 9.49 8.38
C MET A 389 19.10 9.01 7.08
N TYR A 390 19.44 9.94 6.19
CA TYR A 390 20.04 9.62 4.89
C TYR A 390 21.58 9.59 4.91
N ASN A 391 22.20 9.86 6.09
CA ASN A 391 23.65 9.97 6.25
C ASN A 391 24.26 10.96 5.24
N MET A 392 23.63 12.14 5.10
CA MET A 392 24.02 13.22 4.19
C MET A 392 24.24 14.51 4.97
N GLU A 393 24.99 15.45 4.39
CA GLU A 393 25.17 16.79 4.96
C GLU A 393 23.87 17.62 4.79
N ALA A 394 23.45 18.33 5.86
CA ALA A 394 22.23 19.16 5.86
C ALA A 394 22.22 20.22 4.75
N ASP A 395 23.38 20.86 4.51
CA ASP A 395 23.52 21.86 3.43
C ASP A 395 23.26 21.27 2.04
N LYS A 396 23.61 20.02 1.83
CA LYS A 396 23.38 19.33 0.57
C LYS A 396 21.90 19.05 0.36
N ILE A 397 21.20 18.62 1.41
CA ILE A 397 19.73 18.43 1.35
C ILE A 397 19.06 19.77 1.08
N LYS A 398 19.46 20.82 1.80
CA LYS A 398 18.91 22.17 1.63
C LYS A 398 19.12 22.70 0.19
N SER A 399 20.22 22.35 -0.45
CA SER A 399 20.48 22.74 -1.85
C SER A 399 19.67 21.93 -2.88
N LEU A 400 19.19 20.76 -2.52
CA LEU A 400 18.34 19.91 -3.37
C LEU A 400 16.85 20.28 -3.25
N LEU A 401 16.46 20.87 -2.12
CA LEU A 401 15.09 21.30 -1.89
C LEU A 401 14.79 22.59 -2.66
N GLY A 402 13.76 22.56 -3.51
CA GLY A 402 13.21 23.73 -4.17
C GLY A 402 12.31 24.57 -3.24
N GLU A 403 11.94 25.77 -3.69
CA GLU A 403 11.03 26.66 -2.93
C GLU A 403 9.69 25.98 -2.64
N GLY A 404 9.11 25.24 -3.61
CA GLY A 404 7.85 24.53 -3.44
C GLY A 404 7.93 23.38 -2.43
N GLU A 405 9.05 22.66 -2.38
CA GLU A 405 9.28 21.57 -1.41
C GLU A 405 9.45 22.12 0.01
N THR A 406 10.13 23.26 0.14
CA THR A 406 10.26 23.96 1.43
C THR A 406 8.89 24.43 1.94
N GLU A 407 8.02 24.92 1.05
CA GLU A 407 6.67 25.36 1.41
C GLU A 407 5.78 24.17 1.82
N SER A 408 5.89 23.03 1.13
CA SER A 408 5.23 21.78 1.52
C SER A 408 5.70 21.31 2.90
N MET A 409 7.01 21.32 3.14
CA MET A 409 7.59 20.96 4.45
C MET A 409 7.07 21.88 5.57
N LYS A 410 6.93 23.19 5.33
CA LYS A 410 6.33 24.10 6.31
C LYS A 410 4.89 23.74 6.63
N LYS A 411 4.09 23.35 5.63
CA LYS A 411 2.70 22.88 5.84
C LYS A 411 2.67 21.61 6.68
N ASP A 412 3.56 20.66 6.42
CA ASP A 412 3.66 19.41 7.18
C ASP A 412 4.06 19.66 8.65
N ILE A 413 4.99 20.59 8.88
CA ILE A 413 5.38 21.01 10.23
C ILE A 413 4.20 21.67 10.95
N CYS A 414 3.44 22.54 10.29
CA CYS A 414 2.25 23.17 10.86
C CYS A 414 1.19 22.12 11.24
N SER A 415 0.96 21.14 10.38
CA SER A 415 0.03 20.02 10.64
C SER A 415 0.47 19.19 11.84
N ARG A 416 1.77 18.89 11.95
CA ARG A 416 2.33 18.15 13.11
C ARG A 416 2.18 18.95 14.42
N LYS A 417 2.48 20.23 14.40
CA LYS A 417 2.25 21.10 15.58
C LYS A 417 0.77 21.17 15.96
N ALA A 418 -0.13 21.17 14.98
CA ALA A 418 -1.57 21.10 15.24
C ALA A 418 -1.97 19.77 15.91
N VAL A 419 -1.39 18.63 15.47
CA VAL A 419 -1.58 17.34 16.11
C VAL A 419 -1.12 17.35 17.56
N GLU A 420 0.07 17.88 17.84
CA GLU A 420 0.60 18.01 19.20
C GLU A 420 -0.34 18.85 20.07
N LEU A 421 -0.79 20.01 19.56
CA LEU A 421 -1.72 20.89 20.28
C LEU A 421 -3.04 20.21 20.66
N ILE A 422 -3.65 19.47 19.71
CA ILE A 422 -4.92 18.78 19.98
C ILE A 422 -4.72 17.56 20.88
N ALA A 423 -3.58 16.85 20.77
CA ALA A 423 -3.24 15.71 21.62
C ALA A 423 -2.98 16.14 23.07
N ASP A 424 -2.29 17.26 23.29
CA ASP A 424 -2.05 17.84 24.61
C ASP A 424 -3.35 18.34 25.28
N ALA A 425 -4.27 18.88 24.46
CA ALA A 425 -5.58 19.32 24.94
C ALA A 425 -6.55 18.14 25.16
N ALA A 426 -6.27 16.96 24.64
CA ALA A 426 -7.15 15.80 24.70
C ALA A 426 -7.18 15.17 26.11
N LYS A 427 -8.32 14.59 26.46
CA LYS A 427 -8.49 13.86 27.72
C LYS A 427 -8.30 12.37 27.48
N ALA A 428 -7.18 11.82 27.95
CA ALA A 428 -6.93 10.39 27.90
C ALA A 428 -7.89 9.66 28.86
N LYS A 429 -8.74 8.78 28.33
CA LYS A 429 -9.49 7.80 29.11
C LYS A 429 -8.66 6.53 29.22
N LYS A 430 -8.57 5.94 30.42
CA LYS A 430 -8.00 4.60 30.57
C LYS A 430 -8.85 3.62 29.78
N PRO A 431 -8.24 2.73 28.97
CA PRO A 431 -8.98 1.71 28.24
C PRO A 431 -9.78 0.87 29.23
N ALA A 432 -11.05 0.65 28.93
CA ALA A 432 -11.83 -0.37 29.62
C ALA A 432 -11.12 -1.69 29.35
N ALA A 433 -10.71 -2.41 30.42
CA ALA A 433 -9.97 -3.65 30.33
C ALA A 433 -10.71 -4.62 29.38
N LYS A 434 -10.28 -4.71 28.13
CA LYS A 434 -10.69 -5.77 27.22
C LYS A 434 -10.11 -7.05 27.83
N LYS A 435 -10.98 -7.90 28.40
CA LYS A 435 -10.65 -9.27 28.77
C LYS A 435 -10.16 -9.94 27.51
N THR A 436 -8.87 -10.06 27.37
CA THR A 436 -8.22 -10.91 26.38
C THR A 436 -8.64 -12.33 26.72
N THR A 437 -9.59 -12.86 25.98
CA THR A 437 -9.86 -14.30 25.95
C THR A 437 -8.68 -14.94 25.22
N THR A 438 -7.62 -15.20 25.95
CA THR A 438 -6.61 -16.18 25.55
C THR A 438 -7.31 -17.52 25.44
N LYS A 439 -7.52 -17.94 24.23
CA LYS A 439 -7.95 -19.30 23.90
C LYS A 439 -6.78 -20.23 24.26
N LYS A 440 -6.80 -20.72 25.51
CA LYS A 440 -5.93 -21.80 25.94
C LYS A 440 -6.31 -23.05 25.14
N THR A 441 -5.50 -23.44 24.21
CA THR A 441 -5.42 -24.82 23.74
C THR A 441 -4.81 -25.61 24.90
N ALA A 442 -5.66 -26.28 25.62
CA ALA A 442 -5.25 -27.22 26.66
C ALA A 442 -5.28 -28.62 26.04
N ASP A 443 -4.13 -29.26 26.06
CA ASP A 443 -3.93 -30.68 25.91
C ASP A 443 -4.96 -31.48 26.69
N LYS A 444 -5.45 -32.49 26.05
CA LYS A 444 -6.35 -33.45 26.60
C LYS A 444 -5.56 -34.73 26.82
N GLU A 445 -5.12 -34.91 28.04
CA GLU A 445 -4.73 -36.22 28.52
C GLU A 445 -5.96 -37.03 28.97
N GLU A 446 -6.05 -38.18 28.44
CA GLU A 446 -7.08 -39.21 28.61
C GLU A 446 -6.90 -39.93 29.95
N ALA A 447 -7.96 -40.08 30.72
CA ALA A 447 -8.07 -41.14 31.68
C ALA A 447 -9.53 -41.60 31.79
N GLU A 448 -9.70 -42.79 31.28
CA GLU A 448 -10.81 -43.75 31.34
C GLU A 448 -11.39 -43.95 32.73
N LYS A 449 -12.70 -43.91 32.89
CA LYS A 449 -13.53 -44.91 33.62
C LYS A 449 -15.03 -44.59 33.54
N ALA A 450 -15.75 -45.47 32.92
CA ALA A 450 -17.20 -45.64 33.02
C ALA A 450 -17.56 -46.50 34.24
N PRO A 451 -18.87 -46.85 34.54
CA PRO A 451 -20.14 -46.13 34.41
C PRO A 451 -21.02 -46.25 35.68
N ALA A 452 -22.08 -45.50 35.85
CA ALA A 452 -23.29 -45.96 36.56
C ALA A 452 -24.55 -45.10 36.37
N LYS A 453 -25.60 -45.78 36.00
CA LYS A 453 -27.01 -45.48 35.85
C LYS A 453 -27.68 -44.78 37.03
N LYS A 454 -28.69 -43.93 36.78
CA LYS A 454 -30.13 -44.06 37.12
C LYS A 454 -30.84 -42.72 36.94
N THR A 455 -31.76 -42.65 36.02
CA THR A 455 -33.24 -42.70 36.09
C THR A 455 -33.93 -41.62 36.94
N THR A 456 -34.84 -41.01 36.28
CA THR A 456 -36.27 -40.68 36.49
C THR A 456 -36.49 -39.16 36.59
N ALA A 457 -37.27 -38.60 35.82
CA ALA A 457 -38.65 -38.61 35.38
C ALA A 457 -39.30 -37.23 35.58
N LYS A 458 -39.99 -36.81 34.53
CA LYS A 458 -41.34 -36.23 34.48
C LYS A 458 -41.59 -34.84 35.11
N LYS A 459 -42.07 -33.84 34.37
CA LYS A 459 -43.49 -33.67 33.98
C LYS A 459 -43.68 -32.26 33.36
N THR A 460 -44.18 -32.20 32.15
CA THR A 460 -45.41 -31.57 31.66
C THR A 460 -45.74 -30.19 32.21
N THR A 461 -46.08 -29.20 31.35
CA THR A 461 -47.32 -28.95 30.61
C THR A 461 -47.11 -27.72 29.71
N ALA A 462 -47.39 -27.74 28.44
CA ALA A 462 -48.63 -27.42 27.70
C ALA A 462 -49.07 -25.98 27.91
N THR A 463 -49.42 -25.20 26.97
CA THR A 463 -50.33 -25.22 25.82
C THR A 463 -50.23 -23.86 25.15
N LYS A 464 -50.31 -23.71 23.92
CA LYS A 464 -51.37 -23.62 22.87
C LYS A 464 -51.26 -22.32 22.08
N GLU A 465 -51.22 -22.49 20.83
CA GLU A 465 -52.18 -22.19 19.74
C GLU A 465 -52.19 -20.73 19.30
N THR A 466 -52.27 -20.35 18.09
CA THR A 466 -52.90 -20.83 16.84
C THR A 466 -52.45 -19.94 15.70
N ALA A 467 -52.19 -20.48 14.58
CA ALA A 467 -52.91 -20.67 13.32
C ALA A 467 -52.79 -19.44 12.36
N ALA A 468 -52.26 -19.66 11.24
CA ALA A 468 -52.71 -20.21 9.98
C ALA A 468 -53.14 -19.16 8.96
N LYS A 469 -52.69 -19.26 7.80
CA LYS A 469 -53.28 -19.54 6.47
C LYS A 469 -52.60 -18.72 5.38
N LYS A 470 -51.96 -19.44 4.44
CA LYS A 470 -52.52 -19.88 3.12
C LYS A 470 -52.59 -18.76 2.10
N THR A 471 -52.03 -18.85 1.02
CA THR A 471 -52.07 -19.57 -0.28
C THR A 471 -51.86 -18.47 -1.34
N THR A 472 -51.32 -18.61 -2.49
CA THR A 472 -51.37 -19.60 -3.55
C THR A 472 -50.42 -19.24 -4.67
N ALA A 473 -49.99 -20.25 -5.32
CA ALA A 473 -49.24 -20.34 -6.56
C ALA A 473 -50.00 -19.85 -7.81
N LYS A 474 -49.22 -19.55 -8.86
CA LYS A 474 -49.50 -19.86 -10.28
C LYS A 474 -48.31 -19.33 -11.08
N LYS A 475 -47.38 -20.07 -11.65
CA LYS A 475 -47.35 -20.99 -12.77
C LYS A 475 -48.04 -20.48 -14.05
N THR A 476 -47.25 -20.26 -15.07
CA THR A 476 -47.37 -20.70 -16.48
C THR A 476 -46.24 -20.09 -17.31
N THR A 477 -45.33 -20.89 -17.83
CA THR A 477 -45.21 -21.54 -19.14
C THR A 477 -44.97 -20.56 -20.29
N ALA A 478 -43.78 -20.55 -20.86
CA ALA A 478 -43.20 -21.37 -21.92
C ALA A 478 -43.46 -20.82 -23.32
N LYS A 479 -42.44 -20.72 -24.10
CA LYS A 479 -42.16 -21.19 -25.46
C LYS A 479 -41.13 -20.26 -26.11
N LYS A 480 -39.93 -20.71 -26.48
CA LYS A 480 -39.56 -21.47 -27.68
C LYS A 480 -39.67 -20.64 -28.96
N GLU A 481 -38.67 -20.43 -29.63
CA GLU A 481 -37.93 -21.01 -30.78
C GLU A 481 -37.31 -19.85 -31.54
N THR A 482 -36.26 -19.84 -32.26
CA THR A 482 -35.33 -20.75 -32.93
C THR A 482 -34.31 -19.91 -33.65
N GLU A 483 -33.06 -20.42 -33.73
CA GLU A 483 -32.17 -20.53 -34.91
C GLU A 483 -31.96 -19.30 -35.80
N GLU A 484 -30.76 -18.95 -36.25
CA GLU A 484 -29.84 -19.71 -37.10
C GLU A 484 -28.51 -18.97 -37.32
N LYS A 485 -27.42 -19.75 -37.28
CA LYS A 485 -26.24 -19.77 -38.17
C LYS A 485 -25.24 -18.62 -38.24
N ALA A 486 -24.05 -19.03 -37.90
CA ALA A 486 -22.77 -18.58 -38.44
C ALA A 486 -22.62 -18.94 -39.95
N PRO A 487 -21.63 -18.45 -40.71
CA PRO A 487 -20.26 -18.92 -40.57
C PRO A 487 -19.10 -17.97 -40.93
N ALA A 488 -17.96 -18.37 -40.41
CA ALA A 488 -16.57 -18.16 -40.74
C ALA A 488 -16.18 -17.61 -42.13
N LYS A 489 -15.06 -16.84 -42.15
CA LYS A 489 -13.93 -17.02 -43.09
C LYS A 489 -12.64 -16.29 -42.65
N LYS A 490 -11.62 -17.04 -42.28
CA LYS A 490 -10.21 -16.79 -42.62
C LYS A 490 -10.01 -17.28 -44.06
N PRO A 491 -8.94 -16.96 -44.78
CA PRO A 491 -7.54 -16.79 -44.45
C PRO A 491 -6.79 -15.74 -45.32
N ALA A 492 -5.54 -15.39 -45.08
CA ALA A 492 -4.37 -15.96 -45.74
C ALA A 492 -3.08 -15.14 -45.49
N THR A 493 -2.11 -15.83 -45.10
CA THR A 493 -0.65 -15.65 -45.16
C THR A 493 -0.11 -14.99 -46.43
N LYS A 494 0.94 -14.14 -46.27
CA LYS A 494 2.09 -14.19 -47.21
C LYS A 494 3.40 -13.82 -46.50
N LYS A 495 4.29 -14.79 -46.50
CA LYS A 495 5.75 -14.73 -46.31
C LYS A 495 6.42 -14.01 -47.49
N THR A 496 7.55 -13.42 -47.19
CA THR A 496 8.86 -13.50 -47.92
C THR A 496 9.73 -12.33 -47.47
N THR A 497 10.91 -12.41 -47.15
CA THR A 497 12.19 -13.09 -47.21
C THR A 497 13.29 -12.07 -47.03
N THR A 498 14.18 -12.36 -46.13
CA THR A 498 15.64 -12.16 -46.06
C THR A 498 16.31 -11.19 -47.04
N LYS A 499 17.18 -10.30 -46.49
CA LYS A 499 18.58 -10.23 -46.96
C LYS A 499 19.48 -9.56 -45.90
N LYS A 500 20.51 -10.28 -45.62
CA LYS A 500 21.74 -10.15 -44.89
C LYS A 500 22.74 -9.27 -45.65
N ALA A 501 23.55 -8.51 -44.95
CA ALA A 501 24.99 -8.21 -45.17
C ALA A 501 25.38 -7.07 -44.25
N THR A 502 26.18 -7.29 -43.21
CA THR A 502 27.68 -7.35 -43.12
C THR A 502 28.37 -5.99 -43.22
N ASP A 503 29.04 -5.71 -42.12
CA ASP A 503 30.40 -5.23 -41.97
C ASP A 503 30.72 -3.74 -41.89
N GLY A 504 31.65 -3.51 -40.95
CA GLY A 504 32.69 -2.48 -40.90
C GLY A 504 32.54 -1.50 -39.73
N LYS A 505 33.12 -1.77 -38.61
CA LYS A 505 34.44 -1.46 -38.01
C LYS A 505 34.85 0.01 -38.03
N GLU A 506 35.22 0.47 -36.78
CA GLU A 506 36.24 1.44 -36.37
C GLU A 506 35.95 2.93 -36.63
N GLU A 507 35.77 3.71 -35.60
CA GLU A 507 36.72 4.32 -34.66
C GLU A 507 36.01 4.75 -33.35
#